data_8dde7c34efb362bb5f429a63f3295059
#
_entry.id   8dde7c34efb362bb5f429a63f3295059
#
_cell.length_a   1.000
_cell.length_b   1.000
_cell.length_c   1.000
_cell.angle_alpha   90.00
_cell.angle_beta   90.00
_cell.angle_gamma   90.00
#
_symmetry.space_group_name_H-M   'P 1'
#
loop_
_entity.id
_entity.type
_entity.pdbx_description
1 polymer ?
#
loop_
_entity_poly.entity_id
_entity_poly.type
_entity_poly.pdbx_seq_one_letter_code
_entity_poly.pdbx_strand_id
1 'polypeptide(L)'
;MNPFDYLAANSPEQALQQKQRAGSRFLAGGTTQIDLMKCDVEQPAALVDISGLQEMREIAFSADSLRIGALTRMSELEHHAECQREAPAIYHSLWQAASPQLRNMATIGGNLLQRTRCVYFRDPHTFSACNKRNPGSGCAALEGINGNHAILGTSDSCIAVYPGDLAVALTAFDAVVIVRNAAQRERRIPIDQFYLLPGDTPYLEHDLASDEMIIAVELPRTAALKHSHYLKVRDRSSYEFAAASAAVGIELDGDRIRDVRIAVGGVATKPWRAQQVEGALRGQPFDEQTLRRAAERIVQDAKTLPQNQHKKVLTPRVIARALLQAGGKA
;
A
#
# COMPACT_ATOMS: atom_id res chain seq x y z
N MET A 1 3.94 26.73 1.62
CA MET A 1 2.60 26.18 1.94
C MET A 1 1.60 27.32 1.84
N ASN A 2 0.58 27.20 1.00
CA ASN A 2 -0.43 28.23 0.75
C ASN A 2 -1.43 28.31 1.90
N PRO A 3 -2.11 29.46 2.12
CA PRO A 3 -3.22 29.57 3.05
C PRO A 3 -4.36 28.61 2.71
N PHE A 4 -5.02 28.07 3.72
CA PHE A 4 -6.17 27.17 3.59
C PHE A 4 -7.13 27.38 4.76
N ASP A 5 -8.40 27.04 4.58
CA ASP A 5 -9.36 26.99 5.68
C ASP A 5 -9.25 25.67 6.44
N TYR A 6 -9.42 25.72 7.75
CA TYR A 6 -9.46 24.54 8.62
C TYR A 6 -10.88 24.33 9.14
N LEU A 7 -11.41 23.13 8.90
CA LEU A 7 -12.77 22.72 9.28
C LEU A 7 -12.69 21.45 10.13
N ALA A 8 -13.15 21.47 11.35
CA ALA A 8 -13.24 20.28 12.19
C ALA A 8 -14.61 19.60 12.00
N ALA A 9 -14.61 18.30 11.75
CA ALA A 9 -15.83 17.50 11.64
C ALA A 9 -16.09 16.72 12.92
N ASN A 10 -17.35 16.70 13.37
CA ASN A 10 -17.80 15.99 14.56
C ASN A 10 -18.55 14.70 14.23
N SER A 11 -18.83 14.43 12.95
CA SER A 11 -19.39 13.19 12.45
C SER A 11 -18.93 12.90 11.02
N PRO A 12 -18.97 11.63 10.54
CA PRO A 12 -18.67 11.29 9.15
C PRO A 12 -19.58 12.02 8.15
N GLU A 13 -20.85 12.22 8.47
CA GLU A 13 -21.80 12.95 7.65
C GLU A 13 -21.34 14.41 7.46
N GLN A 14 -20.97 15.07 8.55
CA GLN A 14 -20.44 16.43 8.50
C GLN A 14 -19.14 16.51 7.72
N ALA A 15 -18.24 15.54 7.91
CA ALA A 15 -16.98 15.45 7.17
C ALA A 15 -17.23 15.35 5.65
N LEU A 16 -18.12 14.46 5.24
CA LEU A 16 -18.49 14.27 3.83
C LEU A 16 -19.19 15.50 3.25
N GLN A 17 -20.03 16.18 4.02
CA GLN A 17 -20.66 17.44 3.61
C GLN A 17 -19.62 18.56 3.42
N GLN A 18 -18.70 18.74 4.37
CA GLN A 18 -17.64 19.74 4.28
C GLN A 18 -16.66 19.44 3.12
N LYS A 19 -16.44 18.15 2.82
CA LYS A 19 -15.59 17.68 1.72
C LYS A 19 -16.11 18.08 0.34
N GLN A 20 -17.40 18.35 0.18
CA GLN A 20 -18.01 18.81 -1.09
C GLN A 20 -17.52 20.20 -1.50
N ARG A 21 -16.96 20.98 -0.58
CA ARG A 21 -16.33 22.25 -0.92
C ARG A 21 -15.19 22.03 -1.90
N ALA A 22 -15.17 22.80 -3.00
CA ALA A 22 -14.15 22.69 -4.04
C ALA A 22 -12.73 22.85 -3.44
N GLY A 23 -11.80 22.00 -3.87
CA GLY A 23 -10.41 22.04 -3.41
C GLY A 23 -10.19 21.55 -1.97
N SER A 24 -11.22 21.00 -1.28
CA SER A 24 -11.04 20.46 0.07
C SER A 24 -10.35 19.09 0.06
N ARG A 25 -9.63 18.79 1.17
CA ARG A 25 -9.02 17.48 1.44
C ARG A 25 -9.32 17.05 2.88
N PHE A 26 -9.45 15.75 3.10
CA PHE A 26 -9.49 15.22 4.48
C PHE A 26 -8.12 15.33 5.14
N LEU A 27 -8.11 15.65 6.41
CA LEU A 27 -6.95 15.62 7.29
C LEU A 27 -7.20 14.60 8.40
N ALA A 28 -6.42 13.51 8.42
CA ALA A 28 -6.38 12.54 9.50
C ALA A 28 -5.07 12.74 10.31
N GLY A 29 -4.14 11.80 10.26
CA GLY A 29 -2.84 11.94 10.92
C GLY A 29 -1.87 12.97 10.30
N GLY A 30 -2.18 13.50 9.12
CA GLY A 30 -1.43 14.57 8.46
C GLY A 30 -0.07 14.18 7.87
N THR A 31 0.44 12.99 8.15
CA THR A 31 1.82 12.57 7.82
C THR A 31 2.14 12.51 6.32
N THR A 32 1.13 12.45 5.46
CA THR A 32 1.28 12.56 4.00
C THR A 32 0.75 13.91 3.50
N GLN A 33 -0.46 14.31 3.92
CA GLN A 33 -1.11 15.52 3.40
C GLN A 33 -0.28 16.78 3.70
N ILE A 34 0.15 16.96 4.94
CA ILE A 34 0.97 18.14 5.32
C ILE A 34 2.35 18.11 4.65
N ASP A 35 2.95 16.94 4.50
CA ASP A 35 4.23 16.77 3.80
C ASP A 35 4.12 17.20 2.32
N LEU A 36 3.06 16.78 1.60
CA LEU A 36 2.81 17.17 0.21
C LEU A 36 2.50 18.67 0.08
N MET A 37 1.84 19.27 1.07
CA MET A 37 1.62 20.72 1.11
C MET A 37 2.92 21.51 1.33
N LYS A 38 3.85 21.00 2.15
CA LYS A 38 5.17 21.60 2.35
C LYS A 38 6.04 21.51 1.09
N CYS A 39 5.85 20.47 0.27
CA CYS A 39 6.53 20.30 -1.02
C CYS A 39 5.83 21.05 -2.17
N ASP A 40 4.77 21.82 -1.92
CA ASP A 40 3.92 22.49 -2.92
C ASP A 40 3.32 21.56 -4.00
N VAL A 41 3.24 20.26 -3.70
CA VAL A 41 2.59 19.26 -4.57
C VAL A 41 1.07 19.29 -4.42
N GLU A 42 0.58 19.48 -3.19
CA GLU A 42 -0.84 19.62 -2.88
C GLU A 42 -1.11 21.02 -2.31
N GLN A 43 -2.12 21.68 -2.85
CA GLN A 43 -2.50 23.04 -2.47
C GLN A 43 -4.03 23.09 -2.21
N PRO A 44 -4.53 22.42 -1.16
CA PRO A 44 -5.95 22.42 -0.85
C PRO A 44 -6.44 23.82 -0.44
N ALA A 45 -7.66 24.17 -0.84
CA ALA A 45 -8.33 25.37 -0.38
C ALA A 45 -8.85 25.22 1.06
N ALA A 46 -9.16 23.99 1.48
CA ALA A 46 -9.60 23.67 2.83
C ALA A 46 -9.13 22.28 3.27
N LEU A 47 -8.85 22.13 4.57
CA LEU A 47 -8.63 20.85 5.23
C LEU A 47 -9.83 20.54 6.14
N VAL A 48 -10.43 19.36 5.94
CA VAL A 48 -11.49 18.81 6.78
C VAL A 48 -10.85 17.83 7.76
N ASP A 49 -10.67 18.24 8.99
CA ASP A 49 -10.10 17.40 10.04
C ASP A 49 -11.12 16.36 10.50
N ILE A 50 -10.75 15.09 10.30
CA ILE A 50 -11.53 13.91 10.68
C ILE A 50 -10.89 13.14 11.83
N SER A 51 -9.79 13.62 12.40
CA SER A 51 -9.01 12.93 13.43
C SER A 51 -9.81 12.66 14.72
N GLY A 52 -10.87 13.42 14.97
CA GLY A 52 -11.76 13.28 16.13
C GLY A 52 -12.83 12.19 16.01
N LEU A 53 -13.07 11.60 14.84
CA LEU A 53 -14.17 10.66 14.60
C LEU A 53 -13.86 9.27 15.19
N GLN A 54 -14.24 9.05 16.46
CA GLN A 54 -13.88 7.84 17.22
C GLN A 54 -14.48 6.55 16.64
N GLU A 55 -15.68 6.61 16.06
CA GLU A 55 -16.35 5.46 15.44
C GLU A 55 -15.58 4.82 14.27
N MET A 56 -14.61 5.54 13.71
CA MET A 56 -13.73 5.06 12.64
C MET A 56 -12.39 4.50 13.15
N ARG A 57 -12.26 4.20 14.47
CA ARG A 57 -11.01 3.70 15.09
C ARG A 57 -11.10 2.26 15.58
N GLU A 58 -12.21 1.58 15.36
CA GLU A 58 -12.41 0.23 15.85
C GLU A 58 -11.49 -0.78 15.16
N ILE A 59 -10.91 -1.70 15.96
CA ILE A 59 -10.24 -2.91 15.48
C ILE A 59 -11.10 -4.09 15.97
N ALA A 60 -11.75 -4.77 15.05
CA ALA A 60 -12.67 -5.87 15.41
C ALA A 60 -12.24 -7.18 14.72
N PHE A 61 -12.03 -8.22 15.54
CA PHE A 61 -11.84 -9.58 15.09
C PHE A 61 -13.14 -10.36 15.26
N SER A 62 -13.68 -10.87 14.17
CA SER A 62 -14.78 -11.84 14.16
C SER A 62 -14.26 -13.26 13.90
N ALA A 63 -15.15 -14.24 13.79
CA ALA A 63 -14.77 -15.61 13.39
C ALA A 63 -14.11 -15.61 12.00
N ASP A 64 -14.65 -14.82 11.07
CA ASP A 64 -14.34 -14.91 9.64
C ASP A 64 -13.55 -13.72 9.09
N SER A 65 -13.47 -12.61 9.82
CA SER A 65 -12.85 -11.37 9.32
C SER A 65 -12.11 -10.58 10.40
N LEU A 66 -11.17 -9.76 9.93
CA LEU A 66 -10.57 -8.64 10.66
C LEU A 66 -11.05 -7.35 10.01
N ARG A 67 -11.76 -6.51 10.78
CA ARG A 67 -12.15 -5.15 10.36
C ARG A 67 -11.30 -4.12 11.09
N ILE A 68 -10.80 -3.14 10.35
CA ILE A 68 -9.91 -2.09 10.85
C ILE A 68 -10.49 -0.75 10.43
N GLY A 69 -10.87 0.08 11.38
CA GLY A 69 -11.36 1.43 11.12
C GLY A 69 -10.30 2.31 10.45
N ALA A 70 -10.74 3.18 9.55
CA ALA A 70 -9.82 3.99 8.73
C ALA A 70 -8.98 4.98 9.56
N LEU A 71 -9.46 5.41 10.73
CA LEU A 71 -8.76 6.31 11.65
C LEU A 71 -7.98 5.59 12.75
N THR A 72 -7.97 4.26 12.79
CA THR A 72 -7.04 3.49 13.61
C THR A 72 -5.63 3.93 13.27
N ARG A 73 -4.80 4.23 14.26
CA ARG A 73 -3.39 4.58 14.05
C ARG A 73 -2.60 3.32 13.69
N MET A 74 -1.55 3.48 12.91
CA MET A 74 -0.67 2.37 12.56
C MET A 74 -0.07 1.71 13.82
N SER A 75 0.30 2.50 14.84
CA SER A 75 0.82 1.99 16.12
C SER A 75 -0.23 1.24 16.94
N GLU A 76 -1.50 1.64 16.90
CA GLU A 76 -2.59 0.93 17.61
C GLU A 76 -2.76 -0.49 17.03
N LEU A 77 -2.78 -0.61 15.70
CA LEU A 77 -2.88 -1.92 15.04
C LEU A 77 -1.61 -2.76 15.21
N GLU A 78 -0.42 -2.12 15.15
CA GLU A 78 0.88 -2.77 15.38
C GLU A 78 0.96 -3.40 16.78
N HIS A 79 0.47 -2.71 17.81
CA HIS A 79 0.51 -3.21 19.19
C HIS A 79 -0.71 -4.08 19.57
N HIS A 80 -1.64 -4.29 18.66
CA HIS A 80 -2.82 -5.12 18.92
C HIS A 80 -2.43 -6.61 19.00
N ALA A 81 -2.57 -7.22 20.18
CA ALA A 81 -2.07 -8.56 20.45
C ALA A 81 -2.68 -9.63 19.52
N GLU A 82 -3.96 -9.50 19.17
CA GLU A 82 -4.60 -10.43 18.23
C GLU A 82 -4.10 -10.24 16.81
N CYS A 83 -3.78 -9.00 16.38
CA CYS A 83 -3.17 -8.74 15.08
C CYS A 83 -1.80 -9.41 14.96
N GLN A 84 -0.98 -9.32 15.99
CA GLN A 84 0.34 -9.96 16.02
C GLN A 84 0.24 -11.49 15.89
N ARG A 85 -0.76 -12.10 16.54
CA ARG A 85 -0.94 -13.55 16.55
C ARG A 85 -1.67 -14.10 15.33
N GLU A 86 -2.71 -13.42 14.84
CA GLU A 86 -3.61 -13.92 13.80
C GLU A 86 -3.33 -13.35 12.40
N ALA A 87 -2.56 -12.25 12.31
CA ALA A 87 -2.21 -11.58 11.06
C ALA A 87 -0.74 -11.09 11.05
N PRO A 88 0.26 -11.98 11.21
CA PRO A 88 1.66 -11.58 11.37
C PRO A 88 2.20 -10.72 10.23
N ALA A 89 1.80 -10.96 8.97
CA ALA A 89 2.24 -10.13 7.85
C ALA A 89 1.74 -8.67 7.96
N ILE A 90 0.52 -8.45 8.49
CA ILE A 90 0.01 -7.11 8.77
C ILE A 90 0.87 -6.44 9.85
N TYR A 91 1.12 -7.12 10.96
CA TYR A 91 1.98 -6.65 12.03
C TYR A 91 3.39 -6.30 11.51
N HIS A 92 4.06 -7.24 10.81
CA HIS A 92 5.41 -7.03 10.29
C HIS A 92 5.49 -5.87 9.29
N SER A 93 4.45 -5.68 8.45
CA SER A 93 4.41 -4.58 7.49
C SER A 93 4.31 -3.23 8.20
N LEU A 94 3.56 -3.13 9.30
CA LEU A 94 3.45 -1.93 10.12
C LEU A 94 4.73 -1.64 10.88
N TRP A 95 5.28 -2.65 11.56
CA TRP A 95 6.51 -2.52 12.35
C TRP A 95 7.70 -2.03 11.52
N GLN A 96 7.80 -2.46 10.26
CA GLN A 96 8.86 -2.06 9.35
C GLN A 96 8.58 -0.76 8.57
N ALA A 97 7.36 -0.21 8.70
CA ALA A 97 6.95 1.03 8.02
C ALA A 97 7.37 2.27 8.80
N ALA A 98 7.77 3.31 8.09
CA ALA A 98 8.04 4.64 8.63
C ALA A 98 8.94 4.64 9.89
N SER A 99 8.69 5.55 10.83
CA SER A 99 9.27 5.57 12.18
C SER A 99 8.16 5.39 13.23
N PRO A 100 8.50 5.02 14.49
CA PRO A 100 7.51 4.94 15.58
C PRO A 100 6.70 6.24 15.73
N GLN A 101 7.37 7.40 15.64
CA GLN A 101 6.72 8.72 15.73
C GLN A 101 5.68 8.92 14.64
N LEU A 102 6.01 8.55 13.40
CA LEU A 102 5.05 8.64 12.29
C LEU A 102 3.90 7.65 12.45
N ARG A 103 4.16 6.42 12.89
CA ARG A 103 3.10 5.42 13.12
C ARG A 103 2.12 5.85 14.23
N ASN A 104 2.56 6.63 15.21
CA ASN A 104 1.71 7.21 16.26
C ASN A 104 0.71 8.25 15.74
N MET A 105 0.93 8.79 14.55
CA MET A 105 0.07 9.77 13.91
C MET A 105 -0.65 9.24 12.67
N ALA A 106 0.04 8.47 11.84
CA ALA A 106 -0.48 7.95 10.58
C ALA A 106 -1.64 6.97 10.84
N THR A 107 -2.74 7.17 10.11
CA THR A 107 -3.94 6.33 10.19
C THR A 107 -3.97 5.30 9.06
N ILE A 108 -4.72 4.22 9.23
CA ILE A 108 -4.82 3.15 8.23
C ILE A 108 -5.36 3.68 6.90
N GLY A 109 -6.48 4.41 6.90
CA GLY A 109 -7.03 5.00 5.67
C GLY A 109 -6.08 6.00 5.02
N GLY A 110 -5.42 6.86 5.82
CA GLY A 110 -4.41 7.80 5.32
C GLY A 110 -3.18 7.08 4.75
N ASN A 111 -2.77 5.94 5.34
CA ASN A 111 -1.67 5.12 4.84
C ASN A 111 -1.98 4.52 3.46
N LEU A 112 -3.21 4.06 3.21
CA LEU A 112 -3.61 3.55 1.89
C LEU A 112 -3.53 4.62 0.82
N LEU A 113 -3.83 5.87 1.16
CA LEU A 113 -3.84 7.03 0.25
C LEU A 113 -2.49 7.74 0.14
N GLN A 114 -1.41 7.15 0.69
CA GLN A 114 -0.09 7.75 0.56
C GLN A 114 0.34 7.77 -0.91
N ARG A 115 0.95 8.89 -1.33
CA ARG A 115 1.42 9.08 -2.70
C ARG A 115 2.89 8.71 -2.84
N THR A 116 3.31 8.51 -4.06
CA THR A 116 4.69 8.11 -4.42
C THR A 116 5.78 8.98 -3.78
N ARG A 117 6.97 8.39 -3.60
CA ARG A 117 8.20 9.09 -3.17
C ARG A 117 9.13 9.42 -4.33
N CYS A 118 8.63 9.37 -5.57
CA CYS A 118 9.34 9.82 -6.76
C CYS A 118 9.77 11.28 -6.60
N VAL A 119 11.07 11.56 -6.73
CA VAL A 119 11.63 12.91 -6.57
C VAL A 119 11.05 13.88 -7.60
N TYR A 120 10.84 13.42 -8.82
CA TYR A 120 10.25 14.20 -9.91
C TYR A 120 8.80 14.62 -9.65
N PHE A 121 8.07 13.83 -8.88
CA PHE A 121 6.73 14.17 -8.40
C PHE A 121 6.77 15.14 -7.21
N ARG A 122 7.73 14.98 -6.30
CA ARG A 122 7.76 15.67 -5.01
C ARG A 122 8.51 17.03 -5.05
N ASP A 123 9.23 17.31 -6.11
CA ASP A 123 9.91 18.60 -6.31
C ASP A 123 9.39 19.29 -7.58
N PRO A 124 8.25 20.01 -7.48
CA PRO A 124 7.65 20.72 -8.61
C PRO A 124 8.48 21.90 -9.09
N HIS A 125 9.36 22.46 -8.24
CA HIS A 125 10.18 23.62 -8.57
C HIS A 125 11.35 23.25 -9.48
N THR A 126 11.96 22.08 -9.24
CA THR A 126 13.07 21.59 -10.09
C THR A 126 12.55 20.82 -11.30
N PHE A 127 11.47 20.04 -11.14
CA PHE A 127 10.96 19.14 -12.18
C PHE A 127 9.51 19.48 -12.58
N SER A 128 9.35 20.17 -13.71
CA SER A 128 8.02 20.52 -14.25
C SER A 128 7.31 19.31 -14.89
N ALA A 129 8.06 18.41 -15.53
CA ALA A 129 7.53 17.25 -16.26
C ALA A 129 7.17 16.08 -15.32
N CYS A 130 5.90 16.01 -14.94
CA CYS A 130 5.34 14.90 -14.16
C CYS A 130 3.85 14.73 -14.46
N ASN A 131 3.49 13.72 -15.26
CA ASN A 131 2.10 13.41 -15.62
C ASN A 131 1.18 13.10 -14.41
N LYS A 132 1.77 12.63 -13.29
CA LYS A 132 1.03 12.38 -12.05
C LYS A 132 0.61 13.67 -11.35
N ARG A 133 1.36 14.74 -11.51
CA ARG A 133 1.10 16.07 -10.93
C ARG A 133 0.44 17.00 -11.94
N ASN A 134 0.98 17.06 -13.15
CA ASN A 134 0.54 17.91 -14.25
C ASN A 134 0.27 17.03 -15.48
N PRO A 135 -0.98 16.56 -15.69
CA PRO A 135 -1.32 15.68 -16.82
C PRO A 135 -0.86 16.25 -18.17
N GLY A 136 -0.20 15.42 -18.97
CA GLY A 136 0.31 15.81 -20.31
C GLY A 136 1.70 16.47 -20.30
N SER A 137 2.32 16.69 -19.12
CA SER A 137 3.64 17.35 -19.04
C SER A 137 4.84 16.41 -19.23
N GLY A 138 4.61 15.08 -19.35
CA GLY A 138 5.68 14.09 -19.50
C GLY A 138 6.09 13.47 -18.16
N CYS A 139 7.14 12.63 -18.21
CA CYS A 139 7.69 11.93 -17.04
C CYS A 139 9.22 12.05 -17.03
N ALA A 140 9.75 12.98 -16.25
CA ALA A 140 11.21 13.21 -16.15
C ALA A 140 11.98 12.01 -15.56
N ALA A 141 11.30 11.04 -14.92
CA ALA A 141 11.94 9.85 -14.39
C ALA A 141 12.40 8.86 -15.47
N LEU A 142 11.79 8.87 -16.66
CA LEU A 142 12.13 7.92 -17.74
C LEU A 142 13.58 8.07 -18.19
N GLU A 143 14.04 9.30 -18.33
CA GLU A 143 15.40 9.64 -18.76
C GLU A 143 16.32 10.04 -17.60
N GLY A 144 15.76 10.17 -16.40
CA GLY A 144 16.46 10.63 -15.22
C GLY A 144 17.02 9.51 -14.35
N ILE A 145 17.22 9.81 -13.05
CA ILE A 145 17.63 8.81 -12.03
C ILE A 145 16.42 7.97 -11.68
N ASN A 146 16.44 6.68 -12.04
CA ASN A 146 15.30 5.79 -11.91
C ASN A 146 15.59 4.43 -11.21
N GLY A 147 16.72 4.31 -10.52
CA GLY A 147 17.09 3.07 -9.80
C GLY A 147 16.04 2.56 -8.81
N ASN A 148 15.31 3.46 -8.17
CA ASN A 148 14.26 3.13 -7.21
C ASN A 148 12.84 3.05 -7.82
N HIS A 149 12.71 3.20 -9.15
CA HIS A 149 11.40 3.17 -9.82
C HIS A 149 10.89 1.75 -10.10
N ALA A 150 9.62 1.65 -10.49
CA ALA A 150 8.94 0.40 -10.71
C ALA A 150 9.45 -0.36 -11.94
N ILE A 151 9.30 -1.69 -11.88
CA ILE A 151 9.55 -2.61 -13.00
C ILE A 151 8.28 -3.37 -13.39
N LEU A 152 7.19 -3.26 -12.59
CA LEU A 152 5.90 -3.90 -12.82
C LEU A 152 4.80 -2.84 -12.88
N GLY A 153 3.83 -3.02 -13.78
CA GLY A 153 2.68 -2.14 -13.93
C GLY A 153 3.01 -0.72 -14.42
N THR A 154 4.16 -0.53 -15.04
CA THR A 154 4.62 0.75 -15.60
C THR A 154 3.91 1.10 -16.90
N SER A 155 3.87 2.38 -17.24
CA SER A 155 3.43 2.88 -18.54
C SER A 155 4.43 3.92 -19.08
N ASP A 156 4.25 4.32 -20.34
CA ASP A 156 5.03 5.41 -20.94
C ASP A 156 4.76 6.77 -20.28
N SER A 157 3.66 6.86 -19.51
CA SER A 157 3.27 8.06 -18.79
C SER A 157 3.81 8.13 -17.37
N CYS A 158 4.12 6.99 -16.71
CA CYS A 158 4.61 6.96 -15.33
C CYS A 158 5.22 5.61 -14.94
N ILE A 159 6.36 5.68 -14.24
CA ILE A 159 7.09 4.54 -13.67
C ILE A 159 7.24 4.62 -12.15
N ALA A 160 6.48 5.50 -11.48
CA ALA A 160 6.60 5.72 -10.04
C ALA A 160 6.16 4.50 -9.23
N VAL A 161 6.92 4.17 -8.17
CA VAL A 161 6.58 3.09 -7.23
C VAL A 161 5.50 3.56 -6.26
N TYR A 162 4.56 2.67 -5.92
CA TYR A 162 3.71 2.80 -4.74
C TYR A 162 4.53 2.46 -3.48
N PRO A 163 4.63 3.34 -2.46
CA PRO A 163 5.61 3.19 -1.40
C PRO A 163 5.13 2.43 -0.15
N GLY A 164 3.83 2.11 -0.05
CA GLY A 164 3.21 1.63 1.19
C GLY A 164 3.48 0.15 1.47
N ASP A 165 3.87 -0.17 2.72
CA ASP A 165 4.12 -1.54 3.18
C ASP A 165 2.80 -2.26 3.51
N LEU A 166 1.91 -1.63 4.31
CA LEU A 166 0.64 -2.22 4.74
C LEU A 166 -0.24 -2.65 3.56
N ALA A 167 -0.35 -1.82 2.53
CA ALA A 167 -1.18 -2.13 1.37
C ALA A 167 -0.70 -3.38 0.60
N VAL A 168 0.60 -3.67 0.64
CA VAL A 168 1.16 -4.92 0.08
C VAL A 168 0.65 -6.13 0.88
N ALA A 169 0.68 -6.05 2.21
CA ALA A 169 0.16 -7.10 3.06
C ALA A 169 -1.37 -7.28 2.88
N LEU A 170 -2.12 -6.18 2.84
CA LEU A 170 -3.57 -6.23 2.57
C LEU A 170 -3.89 -6.84 1.20
N THR A 171 -3.08 -6.56 0.18
CA THR A 171 -3.26 -7.13 -1.18
C THR A 171 -3.00 -8.64 -1.20
N ALA A 172 -2.04 -9.14 -0.43
CA ALA A 172 -1.78 -10.58 -0.33
C ALA A 172 -3.00 -11.34 0.22
N PHE A 173 -3.78 -10.73 1.10
CA PHE A 173 -4.89 -11.37 1.81
C PHE A 173 -6.28 -10.88 1.39
N ASP A 174 -6.41 -10.42 0.15
CA ASP A 174 -7.71 -10.09 -0.49
C ASP A 174 -8.55 -9.12 0.33
N ALA A 175 -7.93 -8.09 0.93
CA ALA A 175 -8.63 -7.09 1.72
C ALA A 175 -9.64 -6.30 0.87
N VAL A 176 -10.66 -5.79 1.54
CA VAL A 176 -11.70 -4.94 0.95
C VAL A 176 -11.64 -3.57 1.61
N VAL A 177 -11.55 -2.52 0.82
CA VAL A 177 -11.66 -1.13 1.27
C VAL A 177 -13.13 -0.75 1.31
N ILE A 178 -13.60 -0.28 2.47
CA ILE A 178 -14.99 0.14 2.67
C ILE A 178 -15.01 1.66 2.63
N VAL A 179 -15.77 2.21 1.70
CA VAL A 179 -15.93 3.65 1.53
C VAL A 179 -17.38 4.05 1.75
N ARG A 180 -17.61 5.30 2.18
CA ARG A 180 -18.92 5.90 2.35
C ARG A 180 -18.96 7.22 1.61
N ASN A 181 -20.06 7.49 0.90
CA ASN A 181 -20.25 8.73 0.17
C ASN A 181 -21.12 9.75 0.94
N ALA A 182 -21.28 10.95 0.39
CA ALA A 182 -22.07 12.01 0.98
C ALA A 182 -23.56 11.66 1.18
N ALA A 183 -24.11 10.73 0.39
CA ALA A 183 -25.46 10.19 0.55
C ALA A 183 -25.54 9.05 1.56
N GLN A 184 -24.50 8.83 2.36
CA GLN A 184 -24.36 7.78 3.40
C GLN A 184 -24.44 6.34 2.84
N ARG A 185 -24.21 6.18 1.54
CA ARG A 185 -24.15 4.84 0.92
C ARG A 185 -22.73 4.29 1.01
N GLU A 186 -22.64 3.03 1.42
CA GLU A 186 -21.37 2.32 1.47
C GLU A 186 -21.10 1.55 0.18
N ARG A 187 -19.84 1.54 -0.24
CA ARG A 187 -19.31 0.73 -1.33
C ARG A 187 -18.13 -0.08 -0.82
N ARG A 188 -18.06 -1.34 -1.23
CA ARG A 188 -16.99 -2.28 -0.89
C ARG A 188 -16.10 -2.49 -2.11
N ILE A 189 -14.84 -2.12 -2.02
CA ILE A 189 -13.91 -2.16 -3.15
C ILE A 189 -12.82 -3.20 -2.84
N PRO A 190 -12.72 -4.30 -3.59
CA PRO A 190 -11.57 -5.20 -3.47
C PRO A 190 -10.27 -4.42 -3.65
N ILE A 191 -9.26 -4.71 -2.84
CA ILE A 191 -8.04 -3.90 -2.80
C ILE A 191 -7.25 -3.94 -4.12
N ASP A 192 -7.34 -5.01 -4.89
CA ASP A 192 -6.74 -5.15 -6.22
C ASP A 192 -7.38 -4.21 -7.26
N GLN A 193 -8.66 -3.83 -7.04
CA GLN A 193 -9.41 -2.87 -7.84
C GLN A 193 -9.29 -1.44 -7.28
N PHE A 194 -8.97 -1.28 -5.99
CA PHE A 194 -8.83 0.02 -5.36
C PHE A 194 -7.65 0.83 -5.92
N TYR A 195 -6.52 0.20 -6.16
CA TYR A 195 -5.34 0.84 -6.75
C TYR A 195 -5.36 0.72 -8.26
N LEU A 196 -5.25 1.85 -8.95
CA LEU A 196 -5.28 1.92 -10.42
C LEU A 196 -3.85 1.86 -10.99
N LEU A 197 -3.72 1.21 -12.16
CA LEU A 197 -2.50 1.28 -12.96
C LEU A 197 -2.38 2.68 -13.59
N PRO A 198 -1.16 3.20 -13.78
CA PRO A 198 -0.99 4.54 -14.31
C PRO A 198 -1.56 4.72 -15.74
N GLY A 199 -1.40 3.72 -16.62
CA GLY A 199 -1.86 3.84 -18.00
C GLY A 199 -1.53 5.23 -18.57
N ASP A 200 -2.54 5.87 -19.17
CA ASP A 200 -2.46 7.25 -19.67
C ASP A 200 -2.93 8.30 -18.64
N THR A 201 -3.41 7.85 -17.48
CA THR A 201 -4.00 8.70 -16.43
C THR A 201 -3.32 8.51 -15.07
N PRO A 202 -1.99 8.69 -14.94
CA PRO A 202 -1.25 8.40 -13.71
C PRO A 202 -1.62 9.29 -12.52
N TYR A 203 -2.37 10.36 -12.73
CA TYR A 203 -2.93 11.22 -11.69
C TYR A 203 -4.15 10.60 -10.98
N LEU A 204 -4.77 9.58 -11.58
CA LEU A 204 -5.80 8.75 -10.94
C LEU A 204 -5.12 7.55 -10.30
N GLU A 205 -4.98 7.58 -8.97
CA GLU A 205 -4.22 6.56 -8.23
C GLU A 205 -5.12 5.51 -7.58
N HIS A 206 -6.40 5.86 -7.34
CA HIS A 206 -7.37 5.02 -6.61
C HIS A 206 -8.76 5.10 -7.24
N ASP A 207 -9.52 4.01 -7.12
CA ASP A 207 -10.96 3.98 -7.40
C ASP A 207 -11.74 4.54 -6.19
N LEU A 208 -11.53 5.84 -5.92
CA LEU A 208 -12.21 6.59 -4.87
C LEU A 208 -12.84 7.83 -5.50
N ALA A 209 -14.15 7.95 -5.41
CA ALA A 209 -14.86 9.13 -5.90
C ALA A 209 -14.55 10.36 -5.03
N SER A 210 -14.72 11.55 -5.59
CA SER A 210 -14.40 12.82 -4.91
C SER A 210 -15.24 13.08 -3.65
N ASP A 211 -16.43 12.48 -3.57
CA ASP A 211 -17.38 12.55 -2.45
C ASP A 211 -17.33 11.33 -1.52
N GLU A 212 -16.34 10.45 -1.69
CA GLU A 212 -16.15 9.26 -0.86
C GLU A 212 -15.06 9.45 0.19
N MET A 213 -15.24 8.76 1.32
CA MET A 213 -14.28 8.65 2.41
C MET A 213 -14.09 7.18 2.78
N ILE A 214 -12.83 6.76 2.94
CA ILE A 214 -12.54 5.42 3.49
C ILE A 214 -12.98 5.40 4.95
N ILE A 215 -13.83 4.44 5.32
CA ILE A 215 -14.32 4.27 6.69
C ILE A 215 -13.70 3.06 7.38
N ALA A 216 -13.34 2.02 6.63
CA ALA A 216 -12.69 0.82 7.17
C ALA A 216 -11.94 0.04 6.08
N VAL A 217 -11.12 -0.91 6.52
CA VAL A 217 -10.58 -2.01 5.72
C VAL A 217 -10.99 -3.32 6.39
N GLU A 218 -11.37 -4.29 5.58
CA GLU A 218 -11.74 -5.63 6.07
C GLU A 218 -10.98 -6.69 5.29
N LEU A 219 -10.49 -7.70 5.98
CA LEU A 219 -9.81 -8.83 5.34
C LEU A 219 -10.29 -10.15 5.95
N PRO A 220 -10.36 -11.24 5.14
CA PRO A 220 -10.78 -12.54 5.62
C PRO A 220 -9.72 -13.14 6.55
N ARG A 221 -10.17 -13.81 7.60
CA ARG A 221 -9.30 -14.63 8.47
C ARG A 221 -9.13 -16.01 7.83
N THR A 222 -7.91 -16.31 7.41
CA THR A 222 -7.56 -17.55 6.74
C THR A 222 -6.36 -18.20 7.42
N ALA A 223 -6.16 -19.50 7.22
CA ALA A 223 -4.98 -20.20 7.71
C ALA A 223 -3.70 -19.57 7.11
N ALA A 224 -3.73 -19.18 5.83
CA ALA A 224 -2.61 -18.50 5.18
C ALA A 224 -2.29 -17.13 5.81
N LEU A 225 -3.29 -16.37 6.31
CA LEU A 225 -3.05 -15.13 7.04
C LEU A 225 -2.36 -15.38 8.38
N LYS A 226 -2.77 -16.42 9.08
CA LYS A 226 -2.18 -16.82 10.37
C LYS A 226 -0.74 -17.32 10.23
N HIS A 227 -0.43 -18.00 9.13
CA HIS A 227 0.93 -18.46 8.79
C HIS A 227 1.54 -17.54 7.72
N SER A 228 1.73 -16.28 8.09
CA SER A 228 2.14 -15.24 7.16
C SER A 228 3.39 -14.49 7.63
N HIS A 229 4.07 -13.85 6.67
CA HIS A 229 5.24 -13.04 6.93
C HIS A 229 5.30 -11.84 5.98
N TYR A 230 5.94 -10.76 6.41
CA TYR A 230 6.29 -9.62 5.57
C TYR A 230 7.79 -9.39 5.64
N LEU A 231 8.46 -9.55 4.50
CA LEU A 231 9.89 -9.30 4.35
C LEU A 231 10.11 -8.00 3.56
N LYS A 232 10.92 -7.10 4.12
CA LYS A 232 11.28 -5.83 3.49
C LYS A 232 12.78 -5.72 3.33
N VAL A 233 13.25 -5.55 2.10
CA VAL A 233 14.65 -5.27 1.77
C VAL A 233 14.82 -3.79 1.51
N ARG A 234 15.81 -3.18 2.18
CA ARG A 234 16.14 -1.75 2.14
C ARG A 234 17.62 -1.54 2.44
N ASP A 235 18.18 -0.37 2.07
CA ASP A 235 19.61 -0.11 2.19
C ASP A 235 20.05 0.22 3.62
N ARG A 236 19.13 0.52 4.53
CA ARG A 236 19.41 0.75 5.97
C ARG A 236 18.39 0.05 6.87
N SER A 237 18.73 -0.09 8.15
CA SER A 237 17.94 -0.89 9.11
C SER A 237 16.56 -0.32 9.44
N SER A 238 16.33 0.99 9.30
CA SER A 238 15.07 1.64 9.64
C SER A 238 14.81 2.89 8.81
N TYR A 239 13.55 3.36 8.81
CA TYR A 239 13.10 4.61 8.22
C TYR A 239 13.49 4.75 6.75
N GLU A 240 13.18 3.72 5.97
CA GLU A 240 13.41 3.68 4.53
C GLU A 240 12.30 2.90 3.82
N PHE A 241 12.01 3.29 2.59
CA PHE A 241 11.10 2.56 1.72
C PHE A 241 11.77 1.31 1.15
N ALA A 242 10.96 0.33 0.78
CA ALA A 242 11.49 -0.93 0.25
C ALA A 242 12.14 -0.74 -1.13
N ALA A 243 13.33 -1.30 -1.31
CA ALA A 243 13.87 -1.61 -2.63
C ALA A 243 13.03 -2.75 -3.28
N ALA A 244 12.68 -3.75 -2.47
CA ALA A 244 11.71 -4.78 -2.75
C ALA A 244 11.13 -5.32 -1.43
N SER A 245 9.85 -5.70 -1.43
CA SER A 245 9.21 -6.36 -0.29
C SER A 245 8.26 -7.45 -0.76
N ALA A 246 7.96 -8.40 0.12
CA ALA A 246 6.94 -9.41 -0.10
C ALA A 246 6.12 -9.66 1.15
N ALA A 247 4.80 -9.58 1.02
CA ALA A 247 3.85 -10.14 1.96
C ALA A 247 3.46 -11.52 1.47
N VAL A 248 3.59 -12.51 2.32
CA VAL A 248 3.29 -13.90 1.98
C VAL A 248 2.50 -14.57 3.08
N GLY A 249 1.65 -15.53 2.68
CA GLY A 249 1.01 -16.46 3.59
C GLY A 249 1.03 -17.85 3.00
N ILE A 250 1.12 -18.88 3.85
CA ILE A 250 1.22 -20.26 3.38
C ILE A 250 0.39 -21.20 4.25
N GLU A 251 -0.24 -22.16 3.62
CA GLU A 251 -0.89 -23.28 4.25
C GLU A 251 -0.29 -24.56 3.69
N LEU A 252 0.18 -25.43 4.58
CA LEU A 252 0.80 -26.70 4.22
C LEU A 252 -0.12 -27.89 4.56
N ASP A 253 -0.07 -28.90 3.69
CA ASP A 253 -0.61 -30.24 3.93
C ASP A 253 0.57 -31.23 3.86
N GLY A 254 1.08 -31.60 5.03
CA GLY A 254 2.34 -32.30 5.15
C GLY A 254 3.51 -31.46 4.61
N ASP A 255 4.17 -31.95 3.58
CA ASP A 255 5.29 -31.30 2.90
C ASP A 255 4.85 -30.50 1.63
N ARG A 256 3.52 -30.45 1.34
CA ARG A 256 2.99 -29.80 0.14
C ARG A 256 2.27 -28.49 0.46
N ILE A 257 2.37 -27.58 -0.48
CA ILE A 257 1.72 -26.28 -0.42
C ILE A 257 0.25 -26.45 -0.81
N ARG A 258 -0.65 -26.33 0.18
CA ARG A 258 -2.12 -26.36 -0.02
C ARG A 258 -2.65 -25.04 -0.54
N ASP A 259 -2.32 -23.93 0.13
CA ASP A 259 -2.62 -22.56 -0.33
C ASP A 259 -1.42 -21.66 -0.08
N VAL A 260 -1.28 -20.66 -0.93
CA VAL A 260 -0.22 -19.65 -0.85
C VAL A 260 -0.73 -18.32 -1.36
N ARG A 261 -0.39 -17.26 -0.64
CA ARG A 261 -0.75 -15.88 -0.91
C ARG A 261 0.51 -15.04 -1.02
N ILE A 262 0.65 -14.25 -2.08
CA ILE A 262 1.87 -13.48 -2.33
C ILE A 262 1.52 -12.13 -2.94
N ALA A 263 2.01 -11.04 -2.32
CA ALA A 263 2.03 -9.73 -2.95
C ALA A 263 3.40 -9.08 -2.76
N VAL A 264 3.83 -8.27 -3.72
CA VAL A 264 5.12 -7.57 -3.69
C VAL A 264 4.96 -6.08 -3.72
N GLY A 265 5.91 -5.38 -3.08
CA GLY A 265 6.00 -3.92 -3.01
C GLY A 265 7.41 -3.41 -3.30
N GLY A 266 7.55 -2.10 -3.45
CA GLY A 266 8.82 -1.47 -3.82
C GLY A 266 9.23 -1.67 -5.28
N VAL A 267 8.50 -2.49 -6.03
CA VAL A 267 8.84 -2.90 -7.41
C VAL A 267 7.75 -2.61 -8.44
N ALA A 268 6.57 -2.18 -7.99
CA ALA A 268 5.41 -1.97 -8.85
C ALA A 268 4.76 -0.59 -8.61
N THR A 269 3.96 -0.15 -9.57
CA THR A 269 3.23 1.13 -9.52
C THR A 269 2.03 1.09 -8.57
N LYS A 270 1.61 -0.10 -8.15
CA LYS A 270 0.61 -0.38 -7.10
C LYS A 270 1.06 -1.60 -6.30
N PRO A 271 0.47 -1.92 -5.13
CA PRO A 271 0.67 -3.22 -4.49
C PRO A 271 0.37 -4.33 -5.50
N TRP A 272 1.29 -5.29 -5.68
CA TRP A 272 1.23 -6.23 -6.81
C TRP A 272 0.99 -7.65 -6.34
N ARG A 273 -0.17 -8.23 -6.64
CA ARG A 273 -0.48 -9.63 -6.36
C ARG A 273 0.27 -10.55 -7.33
N ALA A 274 0.97 -11.55 -6.82
CA ALA A 274 1.78 -12.49 -7.59
C ALA A 274 1.03 -13.78 -7.97
N GLN A 275 -0.16 -13.66 -8.57
CA GLN A 275 -1.05 -14.80 -8.87
C GLN A 275 -0.37 -15.90 -9.71
N GLN A 276 0.50 -15.54 -10.66
CA GLN A 276 1.25 -16.49 -11.48
C GLN A 276 2.25 -17.31 -10.66
N VAL A 277 2.82 -16.75 -9.59
CA VAL A 277 3.69 -17.46 -8.65
C VAL A 277 2.86 -18.38 -7.75
N GLU A 278 1.74 -17.88 -7.21
CA GLU A 278 0.81 -18.65 -6.38
C GLU A 278 0.30 -19.88 -7.12
N GLY A 279 -0.16 -19.70 -8.38
CA GLY A 279 -0.63 -20.81 -9.23
C GLY A 279 0.45 -21.87 -9.52
N ALA A 280 1.72 -21.44 -9.61
CA ALA A 280 2.85 -22.36 -9.82
C ALA A 280 3.26 -23.13 -8.57
N LEU A 281 2.90 -22.64 -7.38
CA LEU A 281 3.29 -23.23 -6.10
C LEU A 281 2.25 -24.18 -5.51
N ARG A 282 0.95 -23.97 -5.79
CA ARG A 282 -0.11 -24.83 -5.23
C ARG A 282 0.08 -26.29 -5.62
N GLY A 283 0.03 -27.20 -4.65
CA GLY A 283 0.25 -28.64 -4.80
C GLY A 283 1.71 -29.07 -4.92
N GLN A 284 2.66 -28.12 -4.97
CA GLN A 284 4.10 -28.43 -5.08
C GLN A 284 4.71 -28.69 -3.70
N PRO A 285 5.86 -29.41 -3.64
CA PRO A 285 6.62 -29.56 -2.42
C PRO A 285 7.08 -28.20 -1.87
N PHE A 286 7.08 -28.08 -0.54
CA PHE A 286 7.60 -26.90 0.16
C PHE A 286 9.11 -27.06 0.40
N ASP A 287 9.90 -26.75 -0.60
CA ASP A 287 11.36 -26.72 -0.56
C ASP A 287 11.93 -25.48 -1.25
N GLU A 288 13.14 -25.10 -0.90
CA GLU A 288 13.78 -23.86 -1.38
C GLU A 288 13.91 -23.81 -2.91
N GLN A 289 14.24 -24.95 -3.56
CA GLN A 289 14.42 -25.00 -5.01
C GLN A 289 13.11 -24.74 -5.75
N THR A 290 12.02 -25.36 -5.29
CA THR A 290 10.68 -25.16 -5.83
C THR A 290 10.22 -23.72 -5.65
N LEU A 291 10.42 -23.14 -4.46
CA LEU A 291 10.06 -21.74 -4.17
C LEU A 291 10.84 -20.76 -5.06
N ARG A 292 12.16 -20.92 -5.19
CA ARG A 292 13.01 -20.07 -6.04
C ARG A 292 12.58 -20.14 -7.50
N ARG A 293 12.38 -21.33 -8.03
CA ARG A 293 11.97 -21.54 -9.43
C ARG A 293 10.61 -20.91 -9.73
N ALA A 294 9.64 -21.05 -8.83
CA ALA A 294 8.32 -20.45 -9.01
C ALA A 294 8.37 -18.93 -8.90
N ALA A 295 9.16 -18.39 -7.98
CA ALA A 295 9.30 -16.94 -7.76
C ALA A 295 9.83 -16.19 -8.99
N GLU A 296 10.63 -16.82 -9.84
CA GLU A 296 11.13 -16.19 -11.09
C GLU A 296 9.99 -15.75 -12.03
N ARG A 297 8.81 -16.33 -11.91
CA ARG A 297 7.65 -15.94 -12.73
C ARG A 297 7.21 -14.51 -12.52
N ILE A 298 7.48 -13.90 -11.33
CA ILE A 298 7.06 -12.52 -11.00
C ILE A 298 7.66 -11.48 -11.94
N VAL A 299 8.82 -11.76 -12.53
CA VAL A 299 9.58 -10.81 -13.35
C VAL A 299 9.51 -11.12 -14.84
N GLN A 300 8.66 -12.07 -15.29
CA GLN A 300 8.53 -12.43 -16.70
C GLN A 300 8.10 -11.23 -17.55
N ASP A 301 7.14 -10.44 -17.06
CA ASP A 301 6.61 -9.25 -17.75
C ASP A 301 7.23 -7.93 -17.23
N ALA A 302 8.34 -8.01 -16.49
CA ALA A 302 8.97 -6.84 -15.91
C ALA A 302 9.65 -5.97 -16.98
N LYS A 303 9.29 -4.69 -17.02
CA LYS A 303 9.91 -3.65 -17.85
C LYS A 303 10.94 -2.90 -17.03
N THR A 304 12.21 -3.07 -17.35
CA THR A 304 13.32 -2.43 -16.63
C THR A 304 13.95 -1.33 -17.45
N LEU A 305 14.49 -0.35 -16.75
CA LEU A 305 15.42 0.67 -17.24
C LEU A 305 16.85 0.31 -16.78
N PRO A 306 17.90 0.91 -17.36
CA PRO A 306 19.28 0.53 -17.03
C PRO A 306 19.62 0.55 -15.53
N GLN A 307 19.05 1.50 -14.77
CA GLN A 307 19.40 1.66 -13.35
C GLN A 307 18.58 0.78 -12.40
N ASN A 308 17.40 0.26 -12.80
CA ASN A 308 16.53 -0.54 -11.91
C ASN A 308 16.52 -2.06 -12.22
N GLN A 309 17.44 -2.54 -13.07
CA GLN A 309 17.55 -3.96 -13.46
C GLN A 309 17.78 -4.89 -12.26
N HIS A 310 18.47 -4.40 -11.21
CA HIS A 310 18.72 -5.17 -10.00
C HIS A 310 17.43 -5.70 -9.34
N LYS A 311 16.30 -5.00 -9.52
CA LYS A 311 14.99 -5.42 -8.99
C LYS A 311 14.48 -6.72 -9.63
N LYS A 312 14.86 -7.03 -10.88
CA LYS A 312 14.54 -8.33 -11.51
C LYS A 312 15.19 -9.51 -10.77
N VAL A 313 16.40 -9.32 -10.23
CA VAL A 313 17.10 -10.33 -9.46
C VAL A 313 16.64 -10.36 -8.00
N LEU A 314 16.39 -9.19 -7.42
CA LEU A 314 16.04 -9.05 -6.02
C LEU A 314 14.64 -9.59 -5.71
N THR A 315 13.63 -9.27 -6.54
CA THR A 315 12.23 -9.58 -6.26
C THR A 315 11.94 -11.06 -6.08
N PRO A 316 12.40 -12.00 -6.97
CA PRO A 316 12.22 -13.43 -6.76
C PRO A 316 12.86 -13.94 -5.48
N ARG A 317 14.05 -13.43 -5.12
CA ARG A 317 14.76 -13.80 -3.89
C ARG A 317 14.01 -13.40 -2.64
N VAL A 318 13.42 -12.20 -2.64
CA VAL A 318 12.61 -11.69 -1.52
C VAL A 318 11.36 -12.56 -1.32
N ILE A 319 10.67 -12.94 -2.41
CA ILE A 319 9.51 -13.86 -2.35
C ILE A 319 9.93 -15.21 -1.75
N ALA A 320 10.95 -15.85 -2.31
CA ALA A 320 11.38 -17.18 -1.84
C ALA A 320 11.80 -17.14 -0.37
N ARG A 321 12.56 -16.13 0.05
CA ARG A 321 12.98 -15.94 1.45
C ARG A 321 11.79 -15.71 2.39
N ALA A 322 10.84 -14.84 2.00
CA ALA A 322 9.65 -14.59 2.79
C ALA A 322 8.80 -15.87 2.99
N LEU A 323 8.65 -16.70 1.93
CA LEU A 323 7.93 -17.98 2.02
C LEU A 323 8.62 -18.98 2.94
N LEU A 324 9.96 -19.07 2.92
CA LEU A 324 10.72 -19.92 3.86
C LEU A 324 10.47 -19.48 5.29
N GLN A 325 10.46 -18.16 5.55
CA GLN A 325 10.18 -17.61 6.88
C GLN A 325 8.74 -17.90 7.34
N ALA A 326 7.75 -17.72 6.46
CA ALA A 326 6.35 -18.03 6.77
C ALA A 326 6.13 -19.53 7.07
N GLY A 327 6.85 -20.43 6.39
CA GLY A 327 6.78 -21.87 6.59
C GLY A 327 7.74 -22.44 7.65
N GLY A 328 8.45 -21.58 8.42
CA GLY A 328 9.32 -21.99 9.54
C GLY A 328 10.62 -22.69 9.11
N LYS A 329 11.11 -22.46 7.88
CA LYS A 329 12.37 -23.05 7.35
C LYS A 329 13.49 -22.02 7.13
N ALA A 330 13.43 -20.84 7.77
CA ALA A 330 14.41 -19.76 7.57
C ALA A 330 15.33 -19.55 8.79
#